data_f444079f0da278a0e141e73f2ef9178e
#
_entry.id   f444079f0da278a0e141e73f2ef9178e
#
_cell.length_a   1.000
_cell.length_b   1.000
_cell.length_c   1.000
_cell.angle_alpha   90.00
_cell.angle_beta   90.00
_cell.angle_gamma   90.00
#
_symmetry.space_group_name_H-M   'P 1'
#
loop_
_entity.id
_entity.type
_entity.pdbx_description
1 polymer ?
#
loop_
_entity_poly.entity_id
_entity_poly.type
_entity_poly.pdbx_seq_one_letter_code
_entity_poly.pdbx_strand_id
1 'polypeptide(L)'
;VITASSAPNIIDPVNGKERFSTSEDIARIARLIDGLPAIDLFSVSVLASDAPAGQYSLSRFYTALKHCRKPVRGSGDPGVDCESILQLAYAIAGSEAAYKARPFITHHYCPVISPLKMDENSTELLMFYTEQGLPSHSTVVPNAGLTSPMTLVSTLAQGNAEFLALAALMQMTKPGTPLLY
;
A
#
# COMPACT_ATOMS: atom_id res chain seq x y z
N VAL A 1 12.06 8.05 -3.51
CA VAL A 1 11.64 8.10 -2.09
C VAL A 1 10.14 7.88 -1.98
N ILE A 2 9.70 7.17 -0.96
CA ILE A 2 8.28 6.82 -0.69
C ILE A 2 7.85 7.56 0.57
N THR A 3 6.61 8.07 0.62
CA THR A 3 6.06 8.68 1.84
C THR A 3 5.69 7.63 2.88
N ALA A 4 5.54 8.08 4.14
CA ALA A 4 5.10 7.22 5.24
C ALA A 4 3.67 6.67 5.04
N SER A 5 3.36 5.61 5.76
CA SER A 5 2.09 4.90 5.66
C SER A 5 1.04 5.40 6.66
N SER A 6 -0.12 4.84 6.55
CA SER A 6 -1.45 5.24 7.03
C SER A 6 -1.58 5.44 8.53
N ALA A 7 -1.94 6.66 8.96
CA ALA A 7 -2.32 6.98 10.34
C ALA A 7 -3.82 7.35 10.41
N PRO A 8 -4.55 6.94 11.47
CA PRO A 8 -5.96 7.32 11.65
C PRO A 8 -6.14 8.79 12.03
N ASN A 9 -5.12 9.36 12.66
CA ASN A 9 -5.15 10.72 13.18
C ASN A 9 -4.14 11.61 12.48
N ILE A 10 -4.38 12.90 12.50
CA ILE A 10 -3.49 13.95 12.02
C ILE A 10 -3.38 15.04 13.10
N ILE A 11 -2.21 15.69 13.17
CA ILE A 11 -2.08 16.93 13.90
C ILE A 11 -2.58 18.05 13.01
N ASP A 12 -3.62 18.75 13.44
CA ASP A 12 -4.17 19.88 12.70
C ASP A 12 -3.13 20.99 12.57
N PRO A 13 -2.74 21.39 11.36
CA PRO A 13 -1.67 22.36 11.16
C PRO A 13 -2.02 23.79 11.61
N VAL A 14 -3.30 24.08 11.86
CA VAL A 14 -3.76 25.41 12.26
C VAL A 14 -3.70 25.60 13.78
N ASN A 15 -4.15 24.59 14.53
CA ASN A 15 -4.29 24.69 15.98
C ASN A 15 -3.38 23.75 16.76
N GLY A 16 -2.62 22.86 16.08
CA GLY A 16 -1.70 21.92 16.69
C GLY A 16 -2.36 20.77 17.47
N LYS A 17 -3.68 20.59 17.37
CA LYS A 17 -4.42 19.53 18.07
C LYS A 17 -4.55 18.29 17.21
N GLU A 18 -4.54 17.14 17.88
CA GLU A 18 -4.85 15.88 17.26
C GLU A 18 -6.35 15.78 16.92
N ARG A 19 -6.64 15.24 15.73
CA ARG A 19 -8.01 14.90 15.29
C ARG A 19 -7.97 13.73 14.31
N PHE A 20 -9.11 13.12 14.07
CA PHE A 20 -9.25 12.15 12.98
C PHE A 20 -8.95 12.81 11.63
N SER A 21 -8.30 12.06 10.76
CA SER A 21 -8.03 12.48 9.39
C SER A 21 -9.28 12.36 8.52
N THR A 22 -9.35 13.15 7.47
CA THR A 22 -10.44 13.22 6.52
C THR A 22 -9.95 13.06 5.08
N SER A 23 -10.87 12.89 4.14
CA SER A 23 -10.56 12.86 2.70
C SER A 23 -9.88 14.14 2.22
N GLU A 24 -10.23 15.31 2.79
CA GLU A 24 -9.55 16.58 2.48
C GLU A 24 -8.08 16.57 2.94
N ASP A 25 -7.76 15.89 4.05
CA ASP A 25 -6.36 15.74 4.47
C ASP A 25 -5.56 14.89 3.47
N ILE A 26 -6.16 13.80 2.94
CA ILE A 26 -5.55 13.03 1.86
C ILE A 26 -5.30 13.94 0.65
N ALA A 27 -6.28 14.73 0.25
CA ALA A 27 -6.18 15.63 -0.89
C ALA A 27 -5.09 16.71 -0.71
N ARG A 28 -4.97 17.28 0.49
CA ARG A 28 -3.91 18.25 0.83
C ARG A 28 -2.52 17.63 0.80
N ILE A 29 -2.36 16.45 1.41
CA ILE A 29 -1.10 15.71 1.39
C ILE A 29 -0.74 15.31 -0.05
N ALA A 30 -1.70 14.81 -0.82
CA ALA A 30 -1.49 14.43 -2.21
C ALA A 30 -0.98 15.61 -3.06
N ARG A 31 -1.59 16.80 -2.95
CA ARG A 31 -1.13 18.02 -3.63
C ARG A 31 0.28 18.44 -3.19
N LEU A 32 0.59 18.34 -1.90
CA LEU A 32 1.93 18.62 -1.38
C LEU A 32 2.97 17.66 -1.99
N ILE A 33 2.68 16.38 -1.97
CA ILE A 33 3.56 15.33 -2.50
C ILE A 33 3.75 15.45 -4.01
N ASP A 34 2.69 15.82 -4.74
CA ASP A 34 2.78 16.06 -6.19
C ASP A 34 3.79 17.14 -6.53
N GLY A 35 3.88 18.20 -5.71
CA GLY A 35 4.83 19.30 -5.88
C GLY A 35 6.26 19.03 -5.39
N LEU A 36 6.53 17.93 -4.70
CA LEU A 36 7.85 17.64 -4.13
C LEU A 36 8.69 16.74 -5.05
N PRO A 37 9.71 17.25 -5.76
CA PRO A 37 10.46 16.46 -6.75
C PRO A 37 11.25 15.29 -6.12
N ALA A 38 11.58 15.36 -4.84
CA ALA A 38 12.33 14.33 -4.14
C ALA A 38 11.50 13.09 -3.78
N ILE A 39 10.18 13.13 -3.97
CA ILE A 39 9.29 11.99 -3.68
C ILE A 39 8.82 11.38 -4.99
N ASP A 40 9.02 10.09 -5.15
CA ASP A 40 8.71 9.34 -6.37
C ASP A 40 7.35 8.64 -6.31
N LEU A 41 6.93 8.22 -5.11
CA LEU A 41 5.71 7.45 -4.91
C LEU A 41 4.96 7.98 -3.68
N PHE A 42 3.67 8.22 -3.84
CA PHE A 42 2.77 8.63 -2.77
C PHE A 42 2.15 7.41 -2.09
N SER A 43 2.61 7.07 -0.90
CA SER A 43 1.88 6.17 0.00
C SER A 43 0.79 6.96 0.71
N VAL A 44 -0.48 6.54 0.59
CA VAL A 44 -1.61 7.26 1.20
C VAL A 44 -1.44 7.28 2.71
N SER A 45 -1.07 8.44 3.23
CA SER A 45 -0.49 8.58 4.57
C SER A 45 -1.50 8.60 5.71
N VAL A 46 -2.79 8.77 5.40
CA VAL A 46 -3.86 8.84 6.43
C VAL A 46 -5.09 8.04 6.05
N LEU A 47 -5.86 7.67 7.07
CA LEU A 47 -7.09 6.90 6.97
C LEU A 47 -8.29 7.85 7.14
N ALA A 48 -8.96 8.21 6.04
CA ALA A 48 -10.08 9.15 6.07
C ALA A 48 -11.28 8.61 6.85
N SER A 49 -11.67 9.28 7.95
CA SER A 49 -12.78 8.88 8.79
C SER A 49 -14.15 9.21 8.19
N ASP A 50 -14.19 10.08 7.18
CA ASP A 50 -15.38 10.54 6.47
C ASP A 50 -15.64 9.75 5.18
N ALA A 51 -14.90 8.67 4.94
CA ALA A 51 -15.12 7.82 3.78
C ALA A 51 -16.51 7.12 3.87
N PRO A 52 -17.22 6.96 2.73
CA PRO A 52 -18.49 6.25 2.71
C PRO A 52 -18.35 4.80 3.20
N ALA A 53 -19.35 4.32 3.93
CA ALA A 53 -19.38 2.94 4.39
C ALA A 53 -19.27 1.96 3.22
N GLY A 54 -18.42 0.95 3.34
CA GLY A 54 -18.17 -0.07 2.30
C GLY A 54 -17.35 0.43 1.09
N GLN A 55 -16.87 1.67 1.09
CA GLN A 55 -16.05 2.23 0.00
C GLN A 55 -14.76 2.87 0.52
N TYR A 56 -14.31 2.42 1.66
CA TYR A 56 -13.21 3.04 2.39
C TYR A 56 -11.91 3.08 1.58
N SER A 57 -11.47 1.96 1.09
CA SER A 57 -10.22 1.84 0.32
C SER A 57 -10.35 2.52 -1.05
N LEU A 58 -11.47 2.33 -1.74
CA LEU A 58 -11.75 2.99 -3.02
C LEU A 58 -11.71 4.52 -2.89
N SER A 59 -12.34 5.08 -1.86
CA SER A 59 -12.36 6.52 -1.58
C SER A 59 -10.96 7.09 -1.39
N ARG A 60 -10.08 6.36 -0.71
CA ARG A 60 -8.68 6.74 -0.49
C ARG A 60 -7.88 6.79 -1.79
N PHE A 61 -7.98 5.75 -2.62
CA PHE A 61 -7.31 5.71 -3.92
C PHE A 61 -7.85 6.79 -4.86
N TYR A 62 -9.18 6.95 -4.92
CA TYR A 62 -9.81 8.00 -5.72
C TYR A 62 -9.30 9.39 -5.35
N THR A 63 -9.30 9.70 -4.04
CA THR A 63 -8.84 11.01 -3.56
C THR A 63 -7.36 11.24 -3.85
N ALA A 64 -6.52 10.23 -3.61
CA ALA A 64 -5.08 10.32 -3.88
C ALA A 64 -4.80 10.53 -5.37
N LEU A 65 -5.39 9.72 -6.24
CA LEU A 65 -5.19 9.77 -7.71
C LEU A 65 -5.74 11.06 -8.33
N LYS A 66 -6.81 11.63 -7.76
CA LYS A 66 -7.38 12.91 -8.21
C LYS A 66 -6.44 14.10 -7.96
N HIS A 67 -5.58 14.02 -6.96
CA HIS A 67 -4.77 15.13 -6.48
C HIS A 67 -3.25 14.94 -6.57
N CYS A 68 -2.79 13.76 -7.05
CA CYS A 68 -1.39 13.45 -7.25
C CYS A 68 -1.17 12.71 -8.57
N ARG A 69 -0.23 13.17 -9.39
CA ARG A 69 0.14 12.54 -10.68
C ARG A 69 1.20 11.46 -10.54
N LYS A 70 1.79 11.33 -9.37
CA LYS A 70 2.78 10.30 -9.07
C LYS A 70 2.11 8.96 -8.84
N PRO A 71 2.83 7.84 -8.99
CA PRO A 71 2.31 6.55 -8.59
C PRO A 71 1.81 6.57 -7.15
N VAL A 72 0.70 5.88 -6.91
CA VAL A 72 0.05 5.82 -5.59
C VAL A 72 0.20 4.42 -4.99
N ARG A 73 0.53 4.36 -3.72
CA ARG A 73 0.61 3.14 -2.92
C ARG A 73 -0.45 3.19 -1.83
N GLY A 74 -1.17 2.11 -1.67
CA GLY A 74 -2.17 1.96 -0.61
C GLY A 74 -2.54 0.51 -0.37
N SER A 75 -3.30 0.27 0.70
CA SER A 75 -3.90 -1.03 0.98
C SER A 75 -5.40 -1.00 0.63
N GLY A 76 -5.93 -2.13 0.25
CA GLY A 76 -7.36 -2.39 0.12
C GLY A 76 -7.79 -3.46 1.11
N ASP A 77 -9.08 -3.59 1.34
CA ASP A 77 -9.65 -4.72 2.04
C ASP A 77 -9.96 -5.88 1.08
N PRO A 78 -9.91 -7.15 1.53
CA PRO A 78 -10.23 -8.29 0.68
C PRO A 78 -11.63 -8.20 0.07
N GLY A 79 -11.77 -8.66 -1.17
CA GLY A 79 -13.07 -8.76 -1.84
C GLY A 79 -13.42 -7.56 -2.73
N VAL A 80 -14.61 -7.01 -2.58
CA VAL A 80 -15.22 -6.03 -3.50
C VAL A 80 -14.38 -4.77 -3.74
N ASP A 81 -13.63 -4.32 -2.74
CA ASP A 81 -12.79 -3.13 -2.85
C ASP A 81 -11.65 -3.29 -3.85
N CYS A 82 -11.01 -4.46 -3.89
CA CYS A 82 -9.87 -4.70 -4.80
C CYS A 82 -10.28 -4.58 -6.26
N GLU A 83 -11.41 -5.16 -6.60
CA GLU A 83 -11.95 -5.09 -7.96
C GLU A 83 -12.36 -3.67 -8.32
N SER A 84 -13.01 -2.95 -7.39
CA SER A 84 -13.40 -1.55 -7.58
C SER A 84 -12.19 -0.63 -7.78
N ILE A 85 -11.09 -0.86 -7.06
CA ILE A 85 -9.83 -0.13 -7.24
C ILE A 85 -9.23 -0.40 -8.62
N LEU A 86 -9.28 -1.64 -9.11
CA LEU A 86 -8.83 -1.96 -10.46
C LEU A 86 -9.71 -1.31 -11.52
N GLN A 87 -11.03 -1.32 -11.37
CA GLN A 87 -11.94 -0.63 -12.28
C GLN A 87 -11.68 0.89 -12.32
N LEU A 88 -11.43 1.51 -11.18
CA LEU A 88 -10.99 2.91 -11.12
C LEU A 88 -9.68 3.12 -11.90
N ALA A 89 -8.70 2.24 -11.71
CA ALA A 89 -7.42 2.33 -12.41
C ALA A 89 -7.58 2.17 -13.94
N TYR A 90 -8.41 1.23 -14.38
CA TYR A 90 -8.72 1.02 -15.80
C TYR A 90 -9.43 2.22 -16.41
N ALA A 91 -10.39 2.82 -15.69
CA ALA A 91 -11.09 4.02 -16.14
C ALA A 91 -10.13 5.20 -16.30
N ILE A 92 -9.19 5.41 -15.37
CA ILE A 92 -8.17 6.47 -15.45
C ILE A 92 -7.19 6.21 -16.60
N ALA A 93 -6.75 4.97 -16.80
CA ALA A 93 -5.83 4.59 -17.86
C ALA A 93 -6.48 4.56 -19.26
N GLY A 94 -7.81 4.54 -19.33
CA GLY A 94 -8.60 4.39 -20.56
C GLY A 94 -8.87 2.93 -20.97
N SER A 95 -8.14 1.97 -20.43
CA SER A 95 -8.38 0.53 -20.59
C SER A 95 -7.58 -0.30 -19.61
N GLU A 96 -7.96 -1.57 -19.41
CA GLU A 96 -7.20 -2.56 -18.67
C GLU A 96 -5.79 -2.77 -19.27
N ALA A 97 -5.70 -2.90 -20.60
CA ALA A 97 -4.42 -3.11 -21.28
C ALA A 97 -3.46 -1.92 -21.08
N ALA A 98 -3.97 -0.69 -21.16
CA ALA A 98 -3.17 0.51 -20.91
C ALA A 98 -2.68 0.58 -19.46
N TYR A 99 -3.53 0.23 -18.51
CA TYR A 99 -3.12 0.18 -17.10
C TYR A 99 -2.06 -0.90 -16.85
N LYS A 100 -2.26 -2.12 -17.34
CA LYS A 100 -1.31 -3.23 -17.18
C LYS A 100 0.05 -2.96 -17.85
N ALA A 101 0.07 -2.21 -18.95
CA ALA A 101 1.31 -1.79 -19.61
C ALA A 101 2.09 -0.76 -18.79
N ARG A 102 1.42 0.08 -18.00
CA ARG A 102 2.02 1.11 -17.14
C ARG A 102 1.24 1.28 -15.86
N PRO A 103 1.35 0.35 -14.89
CA PRO A 103 0.66 0.45 -13.61
C PRO A 103 1.13 1.67 -12.82
N PHE A 104 0.19 2.44 -12.29
CA PHE A 104 0.45 3.61 -11.44
C PHE A 104 -0.08 3.43 -10.02
N ILE A 105 -0.68 2.28 -9.71
CA ILE A 105 -1.03 1.86 -8.36
C ILE A 105 -0.13 0.70 -7.97
N THR A 106 0.42 0.76 -6.77
CA THR A 106 1.09 -0.37 -6.14
C THR A 106 0.40 -0.70 -4.83
N HIS A 107 0.15 -1.98 -4.62
CA HIS A 107 -0.61 -2.44 -3.46
C HIS A 107 0.34 -2.76 -2.31
N HIS A 108 -0.06 -2.34 -1.11
CA HIS A 108 0.71 -2.53 0.11
C HIS A 108 -0.01 -3.47 1.06
N TYR A 109 0.69 -4.52 1.47
CA TYR A 109 0.23 -5.46 2.49
C TYR A 109 1.37 -5.83 3.42
N CYS A 110 0.99 -6.37 4.59
CA CYS A 110 1.88 -7.02 5.53
C CYS A 110 1.45 -8.49 5.69
N PRO A 111 1.73 -9.35 4.69
CA PRO A 111 1.27 -10.74 4.74
C PRO A 111 1.95 -11.57 5.82
N VAL A 112 3.06 -11.09 6.38
CA VAL A 112 3.78 -11.80 7.43
C VAL A 112 3.50 -11.17 8.79
N ILE A 113 2.98 -11.99 9.69
CA ILE A 113 2.97 -11.75 11.13
C ILE A 113 4.25 -12.37 11.69
N SER A 114 5.25 -11.53 11.94
CA SER A 114 6.54 -12.00 12.48
C SER A 114 6.36 -12.63 13.88
N PRO A 115 7.01 -13.77 14.17
CA PRO A 115 7.95 -14.49 13.33
C PRO A 115 7.27 -15.51 12.39
N LEU A 116 7.63 -15.48 11.12
CA LEU A 116 7.46 -16.58 10.14
C LEU A 116 6.03 -17.11 9.95
N LYS A 117 5.00 -16.33 10.26
CA LYS A 117 3.59 -16.71 10.13
C LYS A 117 2.92 -15.85 9.07
N MET A 118 2.17 -16.46 8.16
CA MET A 118 1.38 -15.73 7.18
C MET A 118 -0.03 -15.45 7.69
N ASP A 119 -0.51 -14.24 7.42
CA ASP A 119 -1.89 -13.81 7.63
C ASP A 119 -2.73 -14.18 6.40
N GLU A 120 -3.86 -14.82 6.61
CA GLU A 120 -4.72 -15.32 5.55
C GLU A 120 -5.22 -14.18 4.65
N ASN A 121 -5.85 -13.18 5.22
CA ASN A 121 -6.45 -12.06 4.48
C ASN A 121 -5.42 -11.28 3.64
N SER A 122 -4.29 -10.93 4.26
CA SER A 122 -3.23 -10.18 3.55
C SER A 122 -2.54 -11.04 2.49
N THR A 123 -2.48 -12.35 2.68
CA THR A 123 -1.96 -13.28 1.69
C THR A 123 -2.92 -13.44 0.51
N GLU A 124 -4.22 -13.53 0.75
CA GLU A 124 -5.23 -13.53 -0.32
C GLU A 124 -5.15 -12.27 -1.17
N LEU A 125 -5.00 -11.09 -0.56
CA LEU A 125 -4.78 -9.83 -1.27
C LEU A 125 -3.51 -9.86 -2.14
N LEU A 126 -2.41 -10.34 -1.57
CA LEU A 126 -1.15 -10.51 -2.31
C LEU A 126 -1.35 -11.39 -3.54
N MET A 127 -2.04 -12.53 -3.36
CA MET A 127 -2.31 -13.48 -4.44
C MET A 127 -3.19 -12.86 -5.52
N PHE A 128 -4.29 -12.20 -5.13
CA PHE A 128 -5.21 -11.54 -6.07
C PHE A 128 -4.47 -10.59 -7.04
N TYR A 129 -3.63 -9.70 -6.54
CA TYR A 129 -2.90 -8.76 -7.39
C TYR A 129 -1.74 -9.43 -8.13
N THR A 130 -1.11 -10.45 -7.54
CA THR A 130 -0.08 -11.25 -8.20
C THR A 130 -0.63 -11.96 -9.44
N GLU A 131 -1.82 -12.57 -9.36
CA GLU A 131 -2.50 -13.21 -10.49
C GLU A 131 -2.79 -12.23 -11.63
N GLN A 132 -3.05 -10.97 -11.31
CA GLN A 132 -3.18 -9.91 -12.30
C GLN A 132 -1.83 -9.46 -12.91
N GLY A 133 -0.70 -9.87 -12.34
CA GLY A 133 0.65 -9.44 -12.75
C GLY A 133 0.98 -8.00 -12.36
N LEU A 134 0.32 -7.48 -11.33
CA LEU A 134 0.48 -6.10 -10.89
C LEU A 134 1.59 -5.96 -9.85
N PRO A 135 2.26 -4.79 -9.78
CA PRO A 135 3.33 -4.57 -8.83
C PRO A 135 2.82 -4.58 -7.39
N SER A 136 3.54 -5.28 -6.54
CA SER A 136 3.31 -5.35 -5.10
C SER A 136 4.43 -4.73 -4.31
N HIS A 137 4.07 -4.11 -3.19
CA HIS A 137 5.02 -3.66 -2.17
C HIS A 137 4.65 -4.29 -0.83
N SER A 138 5.18 -5.48 -0.60
CA SER A 138 4.97 -6.19 0.67
C SER A 138 5.95 -5.70 1.72
N THR A 139 5.49 -5.59 2.96
CA THR A 139 6.30 -5.17 4.10
C THR A 139 6.34 -6.28 5.14
N VAL A 140 7.50 -6.49 5.71
CA VAL A 140 7.71 -7.34 6.89
C VAL A 140 8.22 -6.46 8.03
N VAL A 141 7.76 -6.71 9.25
CA VAL A 141 8.04 -5.82 10.41
C VAL A 141 8.47 -6.64 11.62
N PRO A 142 9.62 -7.34 11.55
CA PRO A 142 10.17 -8.02 12.71
C PRO A 142 10.71 -6.99 13.71
N ASN A 143 10.31 -7.11 14.98
CA ASN A 143 10.76 -6.25 16.06
C ASN A 143 11.83 -6.95 16.89
N ALA A 144 13.03 -6.37 16.96
CA ALA A 144 14.15 -6.91 17.73
C ALA A 144 13.77 -7.12 19.21
N GLY A 145 13.98 -8.32 19.70
CA GLY A 145 13.67 -8.71 21.08
C GLY A 145 12.18 -8.99 21.38
N LEU A 146 11.29 -8.84 20.40
CA LEU A 146 9.85 -9.11 20.56
C LEU A 146 9.37 -10.19 19.57
N THR A 147 9.45 -9.91 18.26
CA THR A 147 9.03 -10.81 17.19
C THR A 147 10.21 -11.27 16.32
N SER A 148 11.41 -10.95 16.73
CA SER A 148 12.68 -11.40 16.17
C SER A 148 13.75 -11.45 17.27
N PRO A 149 14.91 -12.09 17.02
CA PRO A 149 16.02 -12.09 17.96
C PRO A 149 16.48 -10.67 18.31
N MET A 150 17.16 -10.51 19.46
CA MET A 150 17.56 -9.19 19.96
C MET A 150 18.61 -8.47 19.10
N THR A 151 19.44 -9.19 18.36
CA THR A 151 20.49 -8.57 17.56
C THR A 151 19.96 -8.02 16.25
N LEU A 152 20.42 -6.86 15.82
CA LEU A 152 20.02 -6.25 14.55
C LEU A 152 20.31 -7.16 13.36
N VAL A 153 21.46 -7.86 13.36
CA VAL A 153 21.83 -8.79 12.30
C VAL A 153 20.82 -9.94 12.19
N SER A 154 20.41 -10.52 13.31
CA SER A 154 19.44 -11.62 13.32
C SER A 154 18.03 -11.11 12.93
N THR A 155 17.66 -9.91 13.35
CA THR A 155 16.41 -9.28 12.94
C THR A 155 16.36 -9.03 11.42
N LEU A 156 17.45 -8.53 10.85
CA LEU A 156 17.59 -8.35 9.41
C LEU A 156 17.54 -9.68 8.65
N ALA A 157 18.24 -10.69 9.14
CA ALA A 157 18.22 -12.02 8.53
C ALA A 157 16.80 -12.63 8.52
N GLN A 158 16.06 -12.50 9.63
CA GLN A 158 14.67 -12.95 9.70
C GLN A 158 13.78 -12.15 8.74
N GLY A 159 13.86 -10.82 8.75
CA GLY A 159 13.07 -9.96 7.85
C GLY A 159 13.34 -10.26 6.39
N ASN A 160 14.61 -10.47 6.03
CA ASN A 160 14.97 -10.90 4.67
C ASN A 160 14.38 -12.27 4.31
N ALA A 161 14.41 -13.23 5.22
CA ALA A 161 13.83 -14.56 4.99
C ALA A 161 12.30 -14.48 4.81
N GLU A 162 11.61 -13.72 5.66
CA GLU A 162 10.18 -13.46 5.55
C GLU A 162 9.82 -12.80 4.22
N PHE A 163 10.58 -11.79 3.78
CA PHE A 163 10.36 -11.14 2.49
C PHE A 163 10.63 -12.07 1.31
N LEU A 164 11.71 -12.85 1.34
CA LEU A 164 12.02 -13.81 0.28
C LEU A 164 10.96 -14.91 0.16
N ALA A 165 10.32 -15.30 1.26
CA ALA A 165 9.20 -16.23 1.22
C ALA A 165 7.99 -15.65 0.45
N LEU A 166 7.68 -14.36 0.66
CA LEU A 166 6.66 -13.66 -0.12
C LEU A 166 7.04 -13.55 -1.60
N ALA A 167 8.29 -13.21 -1.89
CA ALA A 167 8.80 -13.14 -3.25
C ALA A 167 8.69 -14.50 -3.96
N ALA A 168 9.04 -15.59 -3.28
CA ALA A 168 8.91 -16.94 -3.82
C ALA A 168 7.44 -17.28 -4.11
N LEU A 169 6.53 -17.00 -3.16
CA LEU A 169 5.10 -17.23 -3.34
C LEU A 169 4.57 -16.48 -4.58
N MET A 170 4.90 -15.21 -4.73
CA MET A 170 4.50 -14.40 -5.88
C MET A 170 5.02 -14.99 -7.20
N GLN A 171 6.30 -15.34 -7.25
CA GLN A 171 6.92 -15.89 -8.47
C GLN A 171 6.41 -17.30 -8.80
N MET A 172 6.03 -18.09 -7.81
CA MET A 172 5.37 -19.41 -8.02
C MET A 172 3.94 -19.24 -8.55
N THR A 173 3.24 -18.20 -8.14
CA THR A 173 1.87 -17.89 -8.61
C THR A 173 1.89 -17.35 -10.02
N LYS A 174 2.72 -16.33 -10.27
CA LYS A 174 2.88 -15.73 -11.60
C LYS A 174 4.31 -15.26 -11.80
N PRO A 175 5.11 -16.02 -12.53
CA PRO A 175 6.50 -15.65 -12.84
C PRO A 175 6.60 -14.28 -13.52
N GLY A 176 7.54 -13.46 -13.06
CA GLY A 176 7.79 -12.13 -13.61
C GLY A 176 6.93 -11.01 -13.02
N THR A 177 6.04 -11.29 -12.06
CA THR A 177 5.29 -10.24 -11.35
C THR A 177 6.24 -9.30 -10.62
N PRO A 178 6.14 -7.96 -10.84
CA PRO A 178 7.02 -7.01 -10.20
C PRO A 178 6.83 -6.94 -8.68
N LEU A 179 7.93 -6.89 -7.95
CA LEU A 179 7.94 -6.77 -6.50
C LEU A 179 8.92 -5.66 -6.09
N LEU A 180 8.47 -4.76 -5.22
CA LEU A 180 9.33 -3.75 -4.62
C LEU A 180 9.83 -4.27 -3.27
N TYR A 181 11.18 -4.33 -3.14
CA TYR A 181 11.91 -4.73 -1.94
C TYR A 181 12.35 -3.51 -1.14
#